data_2c2eeb1fd8dce5850cec97038e0e64d0
#
_entry.id   2c2eeb1fd8dce5850cec97038e0e64d0
#
_cell.length_a   1.000
_cell.length_b   1.000
_cell.length_c   1.000
_cell.angle_alpha   90.00
_cell.angle_beta   90.00
_cell.angle_gamma   90.00
#
_symmetry.space_group_name_H-M   'P 1'
#
loop_
_entity.id
_entity.type
_entity.pdbx_description
1 polymer ?
#
loop_
_entity_poly.entity_id
_entity_poly.type
_entity_poly.pdbx_seq_one_letter_code
_entity_poly.pdbx_strand_id
1 'polypeptide(L)'
;MATPVGTALTAEPESTAQRARRARIIQATLALASRGGYEAVQMREVAERSEVALGTLYRYFPSKVHLLVSAMAHELERMRVRLQRKAIPGDTRQERVSYVLERSTHSLQRDPNLTEALVRAMMAADATVADEVTGVRNQMADLIIQAMREGEAPTEEDEAYAGILQDVWFARQIAWLGGRISSEAIWDDIEQAIALVLRD
;
A
#
# COMPACT_ATOMS: atom_id res chain seq x y z
N MET A 1 -19.37 -39.18 22.09
CA MET A 1 -18.07 -38.57 22.44
C MET A 1 -17.90 -37.35 21.57
N ALA A 2 -18.06 -36.17 22.15
CA ALA A 2 -17.95 -34.89 21.44
C ALA A 2 -16.50 -34.41 21.48
N THR A 3 -15.94 -34.12 20.31
CA THR A 3 -14.60 -33.51 20.14
C THR A 3 -14.66 -32.03 20.52
N PRO A 4 -13.74 -31.49 21.32
CA PRO A 4 -13.75 -30.08 21.65
C PRO A 4 -13.34 -29.24 20.44
N VAL A 5 -14.15 -28.26 20.11
CA VAL A 5 -13.89 -27.18 19.16
C VAL A 5 -12.68 -26.39 19.66
N GLY A 6 -11.63 -26.30 18.83
CA GLY A 6 -10.43 -25.56 19.13
C GLY A 6 -10.76 -24.08 19.35
N THR A 7 -10.34 -23.58 20.51
CA THR A 7 -10.40 -22.16 20.90
C THR A 7 -9.56 -21.34 19.91
N ALA A 8 -10.19 -20.49 19.11
CA ALA A 8 -9.51 -19.48 18.35
C ALA A 8 -8.74 -18.58 19.34
N LEU A 9 -7.41 -18.58 19.24
CA LEU A 9 -6.55 -17.66 19.98
C LEU A 9 -6.86 -16.25 19.49
N THR A 10 -7.66 -15.52 20.24
CA THR A 10 -7.84 -14.08 20.07
C THR A 10 -6.48 -13.43 20.31
N ALA A 11 -5.87 -12.89 19.26
CA ALA A 11 -4.64 -12.12 19.38
C ALA A 11 -4.89 -10.96 20.36
N GLU A 12 -4.11 -10.90 21.44
CA GLU A 12 -4.19 -9.80 22.38
C GLU A 12 -3.88 -8.47 21.65
N PRO A 13 -4.61 -7.38 21.96
CA PRO A 13 -4.39 -6.11 21.31
C PRO A 13 -2.97 -5.61 21.57
N GLU A 14 -2.27 -5.20 20.51
CA GLU A 14 -0.90 -4.68 20.58
C GLU A 14 -0.77 -3.57 21.63
N SER A 15 0.17 -3.70 22.54
CA SER A 15 0.45 -2.66 23.55
C SER A 15 0.96 -1.36 22.90
N THR A 16 0.81 -0.23 23.58
CA THR A 16 1.34 1.06 23.11
C THR A 16 2.84 1.01 22.81
N ALA A 17 3.62 0.27 23.64
CA ALA A 17 5.04 0.08 23.44
C ALA A 17 5.36 -0.77 22.19
N GLN A 18 4.54 -1.78 21.90
CA GLN A 18 4.67 -2.60 20.69
C GLN A 18 4.37 -1.78 19.43
N ARG A 19 3.28 -1.00 19.42
CA ARG A 19 2.94 -0.08 18.31
C ARG A 19 4.04 0.94 18.06
N ALA A 20 4.58 1.58 19.13
CA ALA A 20 5.68 2.53 19.00
C ALA A 20 6.94 1.88 18.41
N ARG A 21 7.26 0.65 18.82
CA ARG A 21 8.39 -0.10 18.29
C ARG A 21 8.19 -0.45 16.82
N ARG A 22 7.01 -0.95 16.45
CA ARG A 22 6.64 -1.26 15.06
C ARG A 22 6.76 -0.01 14.18
N ALA A 23 6.28 1.14 14.65
CA ALA A 23 6.39 2.41 13.94
C ALA A 23 7.86 2.83 13.70
N ARG A 24 8.75 2.71 14.71
CA ARG A 24 10.19 3.01 14.53
C ARG A 24 10.84 2.11 13.48
N ILE A 25 10.52 0.80 13.49
CA ILE A 25 11.04 -0.14 12.49
C ILE A 25 10.59 0.29 11.08
N ILE A 26 9.31 0.59 10.88
CA ILE A 26 8.78 1.06 9.59
C ILE A 26 9.47 2.37 9.16
N GLN A 27 9.65 3.35 10.03
CA GLN A 27 10.34 4.60 9.69
C GLN A 27 11.81 4.38 9.29
N ALA A 28 12.53 3.53 10.00
CA ALA A 28 13.90 3.16 9.63
C ALA A 28 13.94 2.49 8.23
N THR A 29 12.98 1.62 7.95
CA THR A 29 12.84 0.95 6.64
C THR A 29 12.59 1.93 5.52
N LEU A 30 11.63 2.85 5.69
CA LEU A 30 11.31 3.89 4.70
C LEU A 30 12.53 4.78 4.42
N ALA A 31 13.26 5.19 5.47
CA ALA A 31 14.46 6.01 5.32
C ALA A 31 15.59 5.30 4.55
N LEU A 32 15.75 3.99 4.75
CA LEU A 32 16.73 3.19 3.99
C LEU A 32 16.29 3.00 2.54
N ALA A 33 15.01 2.69 2.31
CA ALA A 33 14.45 2.53 0.98
C ALA A 33 14.59 3.82 0.14
N SER A 34 14.27 4.98 0.72
CA SER A 34 14.44 6.29 0.05
C SER A 34 15.88 6.58 -0.35
N ARG A 35 16.87 6.06 0.39
CA ARG A 35 18.29 6.32 0.13
C ARG A 35 18.86 5.49 -1.04
N GLY A 36 18.40 4.25 -1.22
CA GLY A 36 19.00 3.35 -2.20
C GLY A 36 18.13 2.15 -2.60
N GLY A 37 16.81 2.32 -2.60
CA GLY A 37 15.87 1.34 -3.10
C GLY A 37 15.82 0.03 -2.28
N TYR A 38 15.34 -1.00 -2.92
CA TYR A 38 15.17 -2.31 -2.32
C TYR A 38 16.47 -2.88 -1.72
N GLU A 39 17.60 -2.72 -2.42
CA GLU A 39 18.87 -3.30 -1.98
C GLU A 39 19.44 -2.62 -0.73
N ALA A 40 19.15 -1.35 -0.52
CA ALA A 40 19.59 -0.61 0.67
C ALA A 40 18.87 -1.05 1.95
N VAL A 41 17.72 -1.71 1.83
CA VAL A 41 17.00 -2.23 3.00
C VAL A 41 17.60 -3.57 3.43
N GLN A 42 18.47 -3.54 4.42
CA GLN A 42 19.09 -4.72 5.03
C GLN A 42 18.53 -4.90 6.45
N MET A 43 18.04 -6.12 6.78
CA MET A 43 17.39 -6.39 8.08
C MET A 43 18.27 -6.01 9.27
N ARG A 44 19.59 -6.22 9.19
CA ARG A 44 20.53 -5.83 10.25
C ARG A 44 20.59 -4.30 10.41
N GLU A 45 20.68 -3.54 9.30
CA GLU A 45 20.72 -2.09 9.33
C GLU A 45 19.40 -1.48 9.81
N VAL A 46 18.28 -2.08 9.43
CA VAL A 46 16.95 -1.69 9.97
C VAL A 46 16.90 -1.89 11.49
N ALA A 47 17.39 -3.03 12.00
CA ALA A 47 17.42 -3.31 13.43
C ALA A 47 18.26 -2.29 14.20
N GLU A 48 19.46 -1.99 13.70
CA GLU A 48 20.37 -0.98 14.27
C GLU A 48 19.72 0.41 14.30
N ARG A 49 19.17 0.88 13.17
CA ARG A 49 18.55 2.21 13.08
C ARG A 49 17.27 2.36 13.89
N SER A 50 16.53 1.29 14.07
CA SER A 50 15.29 1.29 14.87
C SER A 50 15.52 0.99 16.35
N GLU A 51 16.78 0.77 16.75
CA GLU A 51 17.21 0.45 18.12
C GLU A 51 16.48 -0.79 18.68
N VAL A 52 16.40 -1.85 17.85
CA VAL A 52 15.84 -3.15 18.26
C VAL A 52 16.84 -4.28 18.04
N ALA A 53 16.78 -5.31 18.87
CA ALA A 53 17.54 -6.52 18.59
C ALA A 53 17.06 -7.19 17.28
N LEU A 54 17.98 -7.73 16.50
CA LEU A 54 17.67 -8.39 15.20
C LEU A 54 16.63 -9.50 15.36
N GLY A 55 16.68 -10.30 16.42
CA GLY A 55 15.68 -11.32 16.73
C GLY A 55 14.30 -10.74 17.04
N THR A 56 14.26 -9.53 17.61
CA THR A 56 13.00 -8.80 17.80
C THR A 56 12.43 -8.33 16.46
N LEU A 57 13.27 -7.81 15.56
CA LEU A 57 12.84 -7.42 14.23
C LEU A 57 12.21 -8.59 13.47
N TYR A 58 12.87 -9.76 13.44
CA TYR A 58 12.34 -10.95 12.77
C TYR A 58 11.03 -11.47 13.36
N ARG A 59 10.76 -11.23 14.64
CA ARG A 59 9.47 -11.54 15.26
C ARG A 59 8.33 -10.67 14.76
N TYR A 60 8.60 -9.38 14.42
CA TYR A 60 7.60 -8.47 13.84
C TYR A 60 7.45 -8.65 12.34
N PHE A 61 8.56 -8.90 11.66
CA PHE A 61 8.65 -8.99 10.20
C PHE A 61 9.58 -10.14 9.82
N PRO A 62 9.02 -11.32 9.51
CA PRO A 62 9.80 -12.54 9.24
C PRO A 62 10.79 -12.41 8.09
N SER A 63 10.55 -11.52 7.14
CA SER A 63 11.46 -11.26 6.03
C SER A 63 11.44 -9.78 5.62
N LYS A 64 12.39 -9.41 4.75
CA LYS A 64 12.46 -8.09 4.11
C LYS A 64 11.19 -7.79 3.30
N VAL A 65 10.58 -8.80 2.69
CA VAL A 65 9.34 -8.64 1.92
C VAL A 65 8.18 -8.29 2.86
N HIS A 66 7.98 -9.03 3.97
CA HIS A 66 6.97 -8.68 4.99
C HIS A 66 7.15 -7.24 5.50
N LEU A 67 8.39 -6.86 5.75
CA LEU A 67 8.72 -5.53 6.24
C LEU A 67 8.36 -4.43 5.23
N LEU A 68 8.74 -4.58 3.97
CA LEU A 68 8.46 -3.60 2.92
C LEU A 68 6.98 -3.55 2.52
N VAL A 69 6.29 -4.69 2.48
CA VAL A 69 4.82 -4.71 2.26
C VAL A 69 4.10 -4.01 3.40
N SER A 70 4.52 -4.23 4.66
CA SER A 70 3.99 -3.48 5.80
C SER A 70 4.33 -1.97 5.74
N ALA A 71 5.48 -1.60 5.18
CA ALA A 71 5.83 -0.19 4.95
C ALA A 71 4.95 0.44 3.87
N MET A 72 4.59 -0.30 2.82
CA MET A 72 3.61 0.11 1.80
C MET A 72 2.24 0.38 2.43
N ALA A 73 1.74 -0.55 3.24
CA ALA A 73 0.48 -0.37 3.97
C ALA A 73 0.50 0.89 4.85
N HIS A 74 1.63 1.17 5.51
CA HIS A 74 1.80 2.39 6.32
C HIS A 74 1.74 3.67 5.47
N GLU A 75 2.36 3.70 4.30
CA GLU A 75 2.30 4.87 3.40
C GLU A 75 0.89 5.09 2.83
N LEU A 76 0.18 4.02 2.47
CA LEU A 76 -1.23 4.11 2.04
C LEU A 76 -2.13 4.66 3.15
N GLU A 77 -1.97 4.19 4.39
CA GLU A 77 -2.71 4.71 5.54
C GLU A 77 -2.42 6.20 5.78
N ARG A 78 -1.16 6.62 5.67
CA ARG A 78 -0.80 8.05 5.74
C ARG A 78 -1.46 8.87 4.63
N MET A 79 -1.56 8.31 3.42
CA MET A 79 -2.24 8.95 2.30
C MET A 79 -3.75 9.05 2.58
N ARG A 80 -4.39 7.98 3.05
CA ARG A 80 -5.80 7.95 3.44
C ARG A 80 -6.13 9.03 4.46
N VAL A 81 -5.34 9.13 5.52
CA VAL A 81 -5.51 10.18 6.55
C VAL A 81 -5.37 11.60 5.97
N ARG A 82 -4.48 11.80 5.00
CA ARG A 82 -4.34 13.11 4.33
C ARG A 82 -5.54 13.45 3.45
N LEU A 83 -6.06 12.47 2.71
CA LEU A 83 -7.24 12.65 1.84
C LEU A 83 -8.52 12.92 2.65
N GLN A 84 -8.67 12.30 3.83
CA GLN A 84 -9.83 12.51 4.69
C GLN A 84 -9.94 13.91 5.33
N ARG A 85 -8.86 14.71 5.28
CA ARG A 85 -8.85 16.06 5.87
C ARG A 85 -9.62 17.09 5.05
N LYS A 86 -9.94 16.82 3.79
CA LYS A 86 -10.66 17.69 2.87
C LYS A 86 -11.54 16.84 1.97
N ALA A 87 -12.63 17.44 1.48
CA ALA A 87 -13.42 16.80 0.41
C ALA A 87 -12.51 16.49 -0.79
N ILE A 88 -12.71 15.36 -1.42
CA ILE A 88 -12.02 14.98 -2.65
C ILE A 88 -12.57 15.85 -3.76
N PRO A 89 -11.75 16.63 -4.49
CA PRO A 89 -12.23 17.49 -5.57
C PRO A 89 -12.80 16.67 -6.75
N GLY A 90 -13.83 17.21 -7.38
CA GLY A 90 -14.50 16.67 -8.58
C GLY A 90 -16.01 16.61 -8.43
N ASP A 91 -16.72 16.94 -9.49
CA ASP A 91 -18.19 16.93 -9.54
C ASP A 91 -18.73 15.54 -9.91
N THR A 92 -17.91 14.75 -10.61
CA THR A 92 -18.23 13.37 -11.02
C THR A 92 -17.39 12.34 -10.26
N ARG A 93 -17.89 11.10 -10.20
CA ARG A 93 -17.11 9.98 -9.63
C ARG A 93 -15.79 9.76 -10.38
N GLN A 94 -15.77 9.96 -11.70
CA GLN A 94 -14.57 9.86 -12.53
C GLN A 94 -13.52 10.88 -12.11
N GLU A 95 -13.90 12.17 -12.00
CA GLU A 95 -12.98 13.23 -11.58
C GLU A 95 -12.40 13.01 -10.18
N ARG A 96 -13.20 12.53 -9.24
CA ARG A 96 -12.72 12.23 -7.88
C ARG A 96 -11.75 11.06 -7.85
N VAL A 97 -12.04 9.99 -8.60
CA VAL A 97 -11.12 8.84 -8.73
C VAL A 97 -9.83 9.26 -9.44
N SER A 98 -9.93 10.05 -10.52
CA SER A 98 -8.78 10.64 -11.21
C SER A 98 -7.90 11.42 -10.23
N TYR A 99 -8.48 12.29 -9.43
CA TYR A 99 -7.74 13.06 -8.41
C TYR A 99 -6.98 12.16 -7.42
N VAL A 100 -7.63 11.11 -6.91
CA VAL A 100 -7.00 10.18 -5.94
C VAL A 100 -5.85 9.43 -6.58
N LEU A 101 -6.02 8.88 -7.78
CA LEU A 101 -4.99 8.12 -8.47
C LEU A 101 -3.83 9.01 -8.93
N GLU A 102 -4.10 10.24 -9.38
CA GLU A 102 -3.08 11.24 -9.70
C GLU A 102 -2.23 11.59 -8.48
N ARG A 103 -2.86 11.89 -7.35
CA ARG A 103 -2.18 12.19 -6.09
C ARG A 103 -1.32 11.02 -5.62
N SER A 104 -1.81 9.80 -5.79
CA SER A 104 -1.09 8.58 -5.46
C SER A 104 0.15 8.42 -6.35
N THR A 105 -0.01 8.58 -7.66
CA THR A 105 1.07 8.52 -8.64
C THR A 105 2.15 9.57 -8.36
N HIS A 106 1.76 10.83 -8.18
CA HIS A 106 2.69 11.90 -7.84
C HIS A 106 3.44 11.65 -6.52
N SER A 107 2.77 11.04 -5.52
CA SER A 107 3.43 10.69 -4.26
C SER A 107 4.53 9.66 -4.47
N LEU A 108 4.30 8.66 -5.32
CA LEU A 108 5.29 7.64 -5.68
C LEU A 108 6.45 8.22 -6.50
N GLN A 109 6.16 9.09 -7.46
CA GLN A 109 7.18 9.71 -8.33
C GLN A 109 8.14 10.64 -7.59
N ARG A 110 7.76 11.17 -6.42
CA ARG A 110 8.63 12.05 -5.60
C ARG A 110 9.83 11.33 -5.01
N ASP A 111 9.70 10.02 -4.80
CA ASP A 111 10.75 9.18 -4.24
C ASP A 111 10.85 7.87 -5.03
N PRO A 112 11.53 7.89 -6.19
CA PRO A 112 11.63 6.71 -7.06
C PRO A 112 12.32 5.51 -6.38
N ASN A 113 13.29 5.75 -5.50
CA ASN A 113 13.97 4.69 -4.77
C ASN A 113 13.02 3.99 -3.79
N LEU A 114 12.26 4.78 -3.02
CA LEU A 114 11.25 4.23 -2.12
C LEU A 114 10.21 3.43 -2.91
N THR A 115 9.72 4.00 -4.00
CA THR A 115 8.72 3.36 -4.86
C THR A 115 9.25 2.05 -5.45
N GLU A 116 10.49 2.02 -5.94
CA GLU A 116 11.14 0.81 -6.43
C GLU A 116 11.17 -0.27 -5.34
N ALA A 117 11.59 0.09 -4.13
CA ALA A 117 11.67 -0.84 -3.01
C ALA A 117 10.30 -1.46 -2.66
N LEU A 118 9.25 -0.62 -2.58
CA LEU A 118 7.91 -1.05 -2.22
C LEU A 118 7.25 -1.90 -3.32
N VAL A 119 7.32 -1.46 -4.58
CA VAL A 119 6.76 -2.19 -5.73
C VAL A 119 7.48 -3.51 -5.93
N ARG A 120 8.81 -3.53 -5.81
CA ARG A 120 9.60 -4.75 -5.93
C ARG A 120 9.25 -5.76 -4.83
N ALA A 121 9.00 -5.31 -3.60
CA ALA A 121 8.55 -6.18 -2.52
C ALA A 121 7.17 -6.78 -2.80
N MET A 122 6.23 -6.00 -3.33
CA MET A 122 4.92 -6.49 -3.76
C MET A 122 5.03 -7.55 -4.86
N MET A 123 5.94 -7.37 -5.81
CA MET A 123 6.19 -8.34 -6.89
C MET A 123 6.90 -9.61 -6.41
N ALA A 124 7.72 -9.51 -5.37
CA ALA A 124 8.46 -10.62 -4.78
C ALA A 124 7.67 -11.37 -3.68
N ALA A 125 6.47 -10.90 -3.36
CA ALA A 125 5.62 -11.50 -2.34
C ALA A 125 5.14 -12.90 -2.78
N ASP A 126 5.27 -13.85 -1.90
CA ASP A 126 4.77 -15.22 -2.06
C ASP A 126 3.60 -15.49 -1.10
N ALA A 127 3.17 -16.73 -1.00
CA ALA A 127 2.05 -17.14 -0.15
C ALA A 127 2.26 -16.82 1.35
N THR A 128 3.50 -16.64 1.81
CA THR A 128 3.79 -16.31 3.22
C THR A 128 3.47 -14.87 3.58
N VAL A 129 3.28 -14.01 2.58
CA VAL A 129 2.97 -12.57 2.71
C VAL A 129 1.58 -12.23 2.13
N ALA A 130 0.78 -13.23 1.80
CA ALA A 130 -0.48 -13.06 1.08
C ALA A 130 -1.49 -12.16 1.84
N ASP A 131 -1.57 -12.30 3.16
CA ASP A 131 -2.49 -11.51 3.99
C ASP A 131 -2.11 -10.03 4.00
N GLU A 132 -0.82 -9.71 4.11
CA GLU A 132 -0.32 -8.33 4.07
C GLU A 132 -0.51 -7.70 2.69
N VAL A 133 -0.26 -8.46 1.61
CA VAL A 133 -0.53 -8.01 0.23
C VAL A 133 -2.01 -7.73 0.03
N THR A 134 -2.87 -8.63 0.50
CA THR A 134 -4.32 -8.43 0.45
C THR A 134 -4.72 -7.19 1.22
N GLY A 135 -4.15 -6.95 2.40
CA GLY A 135 -4.37 -5.74 3.18
C GLY A 135 -3.97 -4.45 2.43
N VAL A 136 -2.82 -4.44 1.74
CA VAL A 136 -2.39 -3.32 0.88
C VAL A 136 -3.38 -3.09 -0.27
N ARG A 137 -3.81 -4.15 -0.94
CA ARG A 137 -4.79 -4.07 -2.04
C ARG A 137 -6.13 -3.52 -1.56
N ASN A 138 -6.64 -4.00 -0.43
CA ASN A 138 -7.90 -3.53 0.14
C ASN A 138 -7.80 -2.03 0.52
N GLN A 139 -6.70 -1.59 1.14
CA GLN A 139 -6.51 -0.17 1.45
C GLN A 139 -6.53 0.72 0.21
N MET A 140 -5.96 0.28 -0.92
CA MET A 140 -6.00 1.04 -2.17
C MET A 140 -7.41 1.02 -2.78
N ALA A 141 -8.10 -0.13 -2.76
CA ALA A 141 -9.49 -0.23 -3.19
C ALA A 141 -10.41 0.68 -2.37
N ASP A 142 -10.26 0.71 -1.05
CA ASP A 142 -11.02 1.59 -0.16
C ASP A 142 -10.85 3.08 -0.50
N LEU A 143 -9.64 3.51 -0.89
CA LEU A 143 -9.38 4.88 -1.33
C LEU A 143 -10.14 5.23 -2.62
N ILE A 144 -10.17 4.30 -3.58
CA ILE A 144 -10.90 4.45 -4.85
C ILE A 144 -12.40 4.46 -4.59
N ILE A 145 -12.92 3.54 -3.78
CA ILE A 145 -14.35 3.46 -3.41
C ILE A 145 -14.78 4.72 -2.67
N GLN A 146 -13.99 5.21 -1.74
CA GLN A 146 -14.27 6.48 -1.04
C GLN A 146 -14.39 7.66 -2.02
N ALA A 147 -13.56 7.70 -3.07
CA ALA A 147 -13.63 8.71 -4.12
C ALA A 147 -14.90 8.57 -4.98
N MET A 148 -15.33 7.34 -5.27
CA MET A 148 -16.55 7.10 -6.03
C MET A 148 -17.81 7.50 -5.26
N ARG A 149 -17.88 7.22 -3.96
CA ARG A 149 -19.13 7.21 -3.16
C ARG A 149 -19.36 8.40 -2.23
N GLU A 150 -18.38 9.23 -1.97
CA GLU A 150 -18.51 10.41 -1.07
C GLU A 150 -19.15 10.11 0.31
N GLY A 151 -18.94 8.91 0.82
CA GLY A 151 -19.46 8.48 2.12
C GLY A 151 -20.72 7.62 2.06
N GLU A 152 -21.27 7.35 0.89
CA GLU A 152 -22.30 6.34 0.72
C GLU A 152 -21.74 4.92 0.88
N ALA A 153 -22.60 3.96 1.20
CA ALA A 153 -22.17 2.55 1.30
C ALA A 153 -21.72 2.01 -0.05
N PRO A 154 -20.58 1.26 -0.10
CA PRO A 154 -20.11 0.64 -1.34
C PRO A 154 -21.06 -0.45 -1.82
N THR A 155 -21.04 -0.71 -3.12
CA THR A 155 -21.72 -1.83 -3.77
C THR A 155 -20.70 -2.87 -4.24
N GLU A 156 -21.16 -4.09 -4.56
CA GLU A 156 -20.29 -5.12 -5.17
C GLU A 156 -19.65 -4.64 -6.49
N GLU A 157 -20.37 -3.80 -7.24
CA GLU A 157 -19.87 -3.23 -8.49
C GLU A 157 -18.74 -2.23 -8.24
N ASP A 158 -18.80 -1.42 -7.18
CA ASP A 158 -17.71 -0.51 -6.79
C ASP A 158 -16.45 -1.26 -6.39
N GLU A 159 -16.60 -2.40 -5.71
CA GLU A 159 -15.46 -3.27 -5.35
C GLU A 159 -14.79 -3.84 -6.61
N ALA A 160 -15.58 -4.26 -7.61
CA ALA A 160 -15.07 -4.74 -8.88
C ALA A 160 -14.35 -3.63 -9.66
N TYR A 161 -14.93 -2.42 -9.73
CA TYR A 161 -14.32 -1.27 -10.39
C TYR A 161 -13.01 -0.85 -9.71
N ALA A 162 -13.00 -0.76 -8.39
CA ALA A 162 -11.80 -0.44 -7.62
C ALA A 162 -10.71 -1.49 -7.84
N GLY A 163 -11.08 -2.78 -7.87
CA GLY A 163 -10.16 -3.87 -8.17
C GLY A 163 -9.48 -3.74 -9.53
N ILE A 164 -10.26 -3.44 -10.59
CA ILE A 164 -9.72 -3.26 -11.94
C ILE A 164 -8.81 -2.01 -12.00
N LEU A 165 -9.27 -0.89 -11.46
CA LEU A 165 -8.53 0.37 -11.53
C LEU A 165 -7.21 0.31 -10.76
N GLN A 166 -7.17 -0.30 -9.57
CA GLN A 166 -5.93 -0.48 -8.84
C GLN A 166 -4.93 -1.41 -9.54
N ASP A 167 -5.41 -2.46 -10.24
CA ASP A 167 -4.54 -3.38 -10.97
C ASP A 167 -3.93 -2.69 -12.20
N VAL A 168 -4.70 -1.91 -12.95
CA VAL A 168 -4.18 -1.07 -14.02
C VAL A 168 -3.17 -0.07 -13.48
N TRP A 169 -3.53 0.65 -12.41
CA TRP A 169 -2.64 1.64 -11.78
C TRP A 169 -1.32 1.01 -11.33
N PHE A 170 -1.36 -0.14 -10.65
CA PHE A 170 -0.16 -0.83 -10.21
C PHE A 170 0.70 -1.32 -11.37
N ALA A 171 0.09 -1.87 -12.42
CA ALA A 171 0.80 -2.28 -13.63
C ALA A 171 1.55 -1.11 -14.31
N ARG A 172 0.96 0.10 -14.30
CA ARG A 172 1.62 1.30 -14.85
C ARG A 172 2.81 1.72 -13.99
N GLN A 173 2.74 1.63 -12.65
CA GLN A 173 3.90 1.88 -11.78
C GLN A 173 5.07 0.93 -12.10
N ILE A 174 4.79 -0.36 -12.31
CA ILE A 174 5.82 -1.34 -12.71
C ILE A 174 6.43 -0.98 -14.06
N ALA A 175 5.61 -0.57 -15.03
CA ALA A 175 6.10 -0.20 -16.36
C ALA A 175 7.00 1.05 -16.33
N TRP A 176 6.63 2.05 -15.52
CA TRP A 176 7.41 3.27 -15.32
C TRP A 176 8.75 2.99 -14.61
N LEU A 177 8.74 2.27 -13.50
CA LEU A 177 9.96 1.88 -12.78
C LEU A 177 10.91 1.07 -13.65
N GLY A 178 10.38 0.26 -14.57
CA GLY A 178 11.18 -0.48 -15.56
C GLY A 178 11.61 0.35 -16.76
N GLY A 179 11.36 1.67 -16.79
CA GLY A 179 11.73 2.57 -17.89
C GLY A 179 11.00 2.30 -19.22
N ARG A 180 9.89 1.55 -19.19
CA ARG A 180 9.11 1.17 -20.40
C ARG A 180 8.15 2.25 -20.85
N ILE A 181 7.70 3.10 -19.92
CA ILE A 181 6.83 4.26 -20.18
C ILE A 181 7.34 5.49 -19.44
N SER A 182 7.00 6.68 -19.93
CA SER A 182 7.30 7.94 -19.24
C SER A 182 6.31 8.19 -18.08
N SER A 183 6.63 9.15 -17.23
CA SER A 183 5.73 9.57 -16.14
C SER A 183 4.41 10.15 -16.65
N GLU A 184 4.44 10.84 -17.79
CA GLU A 184 3.23 11.40 -18.43
C GLU A 184 2.34 10.29 -18.97
N ALA A 185 2.93 9.27 -19.62
CA ALA A 185 2.17 8.14 -20.19
C ALA A 185 1.44 7.28 -19.15
N ILE A 186 1.88 7.30 -17.87
CA ILE A 186 1.13 6.65 -16.79
C ILE A 186 -0.27 7.22 -16.73
N TRP A 187 -0.37 8.58 -16.81
CA TRP A 187 -1.60 9.28 -16.57
C TRP A 187 -2.60 9.06 -17.70
N ASP A 188 -2.17 9.12 -18.94
CA ASP A 188 -3.01 8.87 -20.12
C ASP A 188 -3.68 7.50 -20.04
N ASP A 189 -2.93 6.47 -19.67
CA ASP A 189 -3.44 5.09 -19.52
C ASP A 189 -4.43 4.95 -18.36
N ILE A 190 -4.19 5.66 -17.23
CA ILE A 190 -5.07 5.63 -16.06
C ILE A 190 -6.38 6.37 -16.37
N GLU A 191 -6.35 7.55 -16.98
CA GLU A 191 -7.56 8.29 -17.40
C GLU A 191 -8.40 7.47 -18.36
N GLN A 192 -7.77 6.82 -19.33
CA GLN A 192 -8.48 5.92 -20.24
C GLN A 192 -9.16 4.75 -19.50
N ALA A 193 -8.47 4.15 -18.53
CA ALA A 193 -9.06 3.07 -17.73
C ALA A 193 -10.25 3.56 -16.90
N ILE A 194 -10.13 4.74 -16.25
CA ILE A 194 -11.22 5.36 -15.50
C ILE A 194 -12.43 5.61 -16.39
N ALA A 195 -12.23 6.19 -17.58
CA ALA A 195 -13.29 6.48 -18.52
C ALA A 195 -13.98 5.21 -19.06
N LEU A 196 -13.27 4.10 -19.18
CA LEU A 196 -13.82 2.82 -19.63
C LEU A 196 -14.56 2.07 -18.53
N VAL A 197 -14.06 2.11 -17.30
CA VAL A 197 -14.59 1.36 -16.14
C VAL A 197 -15.76 2.08 -15.49
N LEU A 198 -15.66 3.40 -15.32
CA LEU A 198 -16.68 4.23 -14.65
C LEU A 198 -17.60 4.93 -15.67
N ARG A 199 -18.07 4.22 -16.66
CA ARG A 199 -19.10 4.76 -17.58
C ARG A 199 -20.41 4.98 -16.83
N ASP A 200 -21.04 6.14 -17.05
CA ASP A 200 -22.40 6.44 -16.60
C ASP A 200 -23.42 5.67 -17.44
#